data_b9157086d5891b92cb9a3b539ef65e6a
#
_entry.id   b9157086d5891b92cb9a3b539ef65e6a
#
_cell.length_a   1.000
_cell.length_b   1.000
_cell.length_c   1.000
_cell.angle_alpha   90.00
_cell.angle_beta   90.00
_cell.angle_gamma   90.00
#
_symmetry.space_group_name_H-M   'P 1'
#
loop_
_entity.id
_entity.type
_entity.pdbx_description
1 polymer ?
#
loop_
_entity_poly.entity_id
_entity_poly.type
_entity_poly.pdbx_seq_one_letter_code
_entity_poly.pdbx_strand_id
1 'polypeptide(L)'
;MKLKQEFIVHNTDKESMLVPAGGAGFSGLVRGNKTFGAIIGLLDRDMTREELIDALKERFDAPEGMIEKDVDKALTELNKIGALK
;
A
#
# COMPACT_ATOMS: atom_id res chain seq x y z
N MET A 1 10.23 -1.08 6.08
CA MET A 1 8.80 -0.95 6.44
C MET A 1 8.02 -2.13 5.91
N LYS A 2 7.01 -2.50 6.62
CA LYS A 2 6.21 -3.70 6.36
C LYS A 2 4.79 -3.45 6.84
N LEU A 3 3.81 -4.01 6.15
CA LEU A 3 2.41 -3.92 6.58
C LEU A 3 2.20 -4.79 7.82
N LYS A 4 1.50 -4.26 8.82
CA LYS A 4 1.18 -5.02 10.03
C LYS A 4 0.20 -6.15 9.72
N GLN A 5 0.31 -7.24 10.46
CA GLN A 5 -0.52 -8.44 10.25
C GLN A 5 -2.00 -8.20 10.55
N GLU A 6 -2.31 -7.16 11.34
CA GLU A 6 -3.69 -6.80 11.66
C GLU A 6 -4.46 -6.22 10.47
N PHE A 7 -3.79 -5.97 9.35
CA PHE A 7 -4.40 -5.43 8.15
C PHE A 7 -4.40 -6.48 7.04
N ILE A 8 -5.55 -6.65 6.42
CA ILE A 8 -5.76 -7.64 5.35
C ILE A 8 -5.92 -6.91 4.03
N VAL A 9 -5.16 -7.35 3.03
CA VAL A 9 -5.25 -6.82 1.66
C VAL A 9 -6.38 -7.54 0.94
N HIS A 10 -7.30 -6.78 0.36
CA HIS A 10 -8.40 -7.31 -0.43
C HIS A 10 -8.45 -6.60 -1.76
N ASN A 11 -8.27 -7.34 -2.85
CA ASN A 11 -8.24 -6.79 -4.20
C ASN A 11 -9.45 -7.26 -4.99
N THR A 12 -10.08 -6.31 -5.69
CA THR A 12 -11.12 -6.61 -6.67
C THR A 12 -10.63 -6.15 -8.04
N ASP A 13 -11.42 -6.42 -9.09
CA ASP A 13 -11.07 -6.00 -10.45
C ASP A 13 -10.98 -4.47 -10.60
N LYS A 14 -11.68 -3.74 -9.75
CA LYS A 14 -11.83 -2.29 -9.87
C LYS A 14 -11.07 -1.50 -8.82
N GLU A 15 -10.83 -2.08 -7.66
CA GLU A 15 -10.20 -1.35 -6.57
C GLU A 15 -9.47 -2.30 -5.63
N SER A 16 -8.60 -1.72 -4.82
CA SER A 16 -7.90 -2.44 -3.77
C SER A 16 -8.29 -1.86 -2.42
N MET A 17 -8.42 -2.73 -1.43
CA MET A 17 -8.85 -2.33 -0.09
C MET A 17 -7.90 -2.87 0.95
N LEU A 18 -7.69 -2.08 1.99
CA LEU A 18 -7.00 -2.52 3.18
C LEU A 18 -8.03 -2.60 4.30
N VAL A 19 -8.22 -3.80 4.83
CA VAL A 19 -9.25 -4.07 5.83
C VAL A 19 -8.58 -4.35 7.16
N PRO A 20 -8.89 -3.58 8.22
CA PRO A 20 -8.36 -3.89 9.54
C PRO A 20 -9.02 -5.14 10.11
N ALA A 21 -8.19 -6.07 10.58
CA ALA A 21 -8.67 -7.24 11.31
C ALA A 21 -8.88 -6.89 12.79
N GLY A 22 -9.51 -7.77 13.54
CA GLY A 22 -9.71 -7.56 14.96
C GLY A 22 -8.40 -7.28 15.68
N GLY A 23 -8.36 -6.26 16.52
CA GLY A 23 -7.16 -5.87 17.23
C GLY A 23 -6.32 -4.80 16.55
N ALA A 24 -6.69 -4.35 15.37
CA ALA A 24 -5.94 -3.34 14.65
C ALA A 24 -6.06 -1.93 15.25
N GLY A 25 -7.04 -1.70 16.11
CA GLY A 25 -7.24 -0.38 16.73
C GLY A 25 -7.76 0.68 15.76
N PHE A 26 -8.17 0.28 14.59
CA PHE A 26 -8.71 1.16 13.56
C PHE A 26 -10.02 0.58 13.04
N SER A 27 -11.04 1.40 12.93
CA SER A 27 -12.33 0.97 12.39
C SER A 27 -12.56 1.62 11.04
N GLY A 28 -12.98 0.82 10.07
CA GLY A 28 -13.18 1.27 8.70
C GLY A 28 -12.26 0.54 7.75
N LEU A 29 -12.22 0.99 6.51
CA LEU A 29 -11.33 0.41 5.52
C LEU A 29 -10.73 1.51 4.64
N VAL A 30 -9.57 1.23 4.06
CA VAL A 30 -8.90 2.14 3.13
C VAL A 30 -9.07 1.58 1.73
N ARG A 31 -9.52 2.41 0.81
CA ARG A 31 -9.68 2.05 -0.60
C ARG A 31 -8.64 2.78 -1.43
N GLY A 32 -8.22 2.14 -2.50
CA GLY A 32 -7.27 2.75 -3.41
C GLY A 32 -7.34 2.14 -4.80
N ASN A 33 -6.59 2.73 -5.71
CA ASN A 33 -6.50 2.26 -7.08
C ASN A 33 -5.56 1.05 -7.19
N LYS A 34 -5.31 0.60 -8.42
CA LYS A 34 -4.44 -0.56 -8.67
C LYS A 34 -3.01 -0.33 -8.19
N THR A 35 -2.51 0.89 -8.29
CA THR A 35 -1.17 1.23 -7.80
C THR A 35 -1.10 1.07 -6.29
N PHE A 36 -2.09 1.57 -5.57
CA PHE A 36 -2.18 1.38 -4.12
C PHE A 36 -2.22 -0.11 -3.76
N GLY A 37 -3.01 -0.89 -4.50
CA GLY A 37 -3.08 -2.34 -4.30
C GLY A 37 -1.74 -3.02 -4.49
N ALA A 38 -0.99 -2.62 -5.51
CA ALA A 38 0.35 -3.16 -5.73
C ALA A 38 1.29 -2.80 -4.59
N ILE A 39 1.21 -1.59 -4.07
CA ILE A 39 2.04 -1.14 -2.95
C ILE A 39 1.76 -1.96 -1.70
N ILE A 40 0.50 -2.09 -1.30
CA ILE A 40 0.16 -2.85 -0.09
C ILE A 40 0.45 -4.35 -0.25
N GLY A 41 0.34 -4.87 -1.47
CA GLY A 41 0.69 -6.25 -1.75
C GLY A 41 2.18 -6.53 -1.64
N LEU A 42 3.02 -5.57 -2.02
CA LEU A 42 4.47 -5.67 -1.90
C LEU A 42 4.95 -5.56 -0.46
N LEU A 43 4.18 -4.92 0.39
CA LEU A 43 4.51 -4.71 1.80
C LEU A 43 4.23 -5.94 2.68
N ASP A 44 3.94 -7.09 2.08
CA ASP A 44 3.90 -8.36 2.82
C ASP A 44 5.28 -8.75 3.35
N ARG A 45 6.32 -8.11 2.86
CA ARG A 45 7.70 -8.25 3.30
C ARG A 45 8.27 -6.87 3.59
N ASP A 46 9.37 -6.84 4.33
CA ASP A 46 10.04 -5.58 4.67
C ASP A 46 10.70 -4.99 3.42
N MET A 47 10.26 -3.80 3.02
CA MET A 47 10.77 -3.12 1.83
C MET A 47 11.04 -1.65 2.13
N THR A 48 12.07 -1.11 1.47
CA THR A 48 12.33 0.32 1.51
C THR A 48 11.48 1.05 0.48
N ARG A 49 11.39 2.38 0.62
CA ARG A 49 10.70 3.21 -0.35
C ARG A 49 11.26 3.03 -1.77
N GLU A 50 12.59 2.99 -1.88
CA GLU A 50 13.25 2.81 -3.18
C GLU A 50 12.96 1.46 -3.79
N GLU A 51 12.92 0.42 -2.99
CA GLU A 51 12.57 -0.92 -3.47
C GLU A 51 11.14 -0.95 -3.99
N LEU A 52 10.21 -0.29 -3.30
CA LEU A 52 8.83 -0.17 -3.76
C LEU A 52 8.74 0.55 -5.10
N ILE A 53 9.44 1.67 -5.22
CA ILE A 53 9.45 2.46 -6.45
C ILE A 53 9.99 1.63 -7.62
N ASP A 54 11.10 0.96 -7.42
CA ASP A 54 11.71 0.13 -8.46
C ASP A 54 10.78 -1.00 -8.90
N ALA A 55 10.16 -1.69 -7.95
CA ALA A 55 9.23 -2.77 -8.25
C ALA A 55 8.00 -2.27 -9.03
N LEU A 56 7.49 -1.10 -8.68
CA LEU A 56 6.35 -0.52 -9.37
C LEU A 56 6.70 -0.05 -10.77
N LYS A 57 7.89 0.48 -10.97
CA LYS A 57 8.35 0.89 -12.31
C LYS A 57 8.46 -0.28 -13.27
N GLU A 58 8.73 -1.46 -12.77
CA GLU A 58 8.73 -2.67 -13.58
C GLU A 58 7.34 -3.13 -13.99
N ARG A 59 6.34 -2.81 -13.17
CA ARG A 59 4.95 -3.25 -13.38
C ARG A 59 4.10 -2.24 -14.13
N PHE A 60 4.35 -0.98 -13.93
CA PHE A 60 3.51 0.09 -14.46
C PHE A 60 4.31 1.02 -15.34
N ASP A 61 3.76 1.32 -16.51
CA ASP A 61 4.31 2.32 -17.41
C ASP A 61 3.61 3.65 -17.07
N ALA A 62 4.34 4.52 -16.38
CA ALA A 62 3.79 5.78 -15.89
C ALA A 62 4.76 6.92 -16.17
N PRO A 63 4.25 8.17 -16.29
CA PRO A 63 5.12 9.33 -16.45
C PRO A 63 6.12 9.46 -15.31
N GLU A 64 7.25 10.09 -15.61
CA GLU A 64 8.31 10.32 -14.63
C GLU A 64 7.75 11.05 -13.40
N GLY A 65 8.11 10.59 -12.22
CA GLY A 65 7.68 11.17 -10.95
C GLY A 65 6.31 10.71 -10.45
N MET A 66 5.50 10.09 -11.31
CA MET A 66 4.16 9.66 -10.92
C MET A 66 4.20 8.54 -9.88
N ILE A 67 5.06 7.54 -10.09
CA ILE A 67 5.17 6.41 -9.17
C ILE A 67 5.69 6.86 -7.81
N GLU A 68 6.68 7.74 -7.79
CA GLU A 68 7.21 8.31 -6.56
C GLU A 68 6.13 9.03 -5.76
N LYS A 69 5.32 9.82 -6.44
CA LYS A 69 4.17 10.51 -5.81
C LYS A 69 3.16 9.52 -5.23
N ASP A 70 2.82 8.50 -6.00
CA ASP A 70 1.86 7.49 -5.57
C ASP A 70 2.35 6.71 -4.35
N VAL A 71 3.64 6.37 -4.34
CA VAL A 71 4.26 5.68 -3.20
C VAL A 71 4.21 6.57 -1.96
N ASP A 72 4.62 7.82 -2.08
CA ASP A 72 4.62 8.75 -0.95
C ASP A 72 3.23 8.98 -0.38
N LYS A 73 2.24 9.10 -1.26
CA LYS A 73 0.85 9.26 -0.84
C LYS A 73 0.34 8.02 -0.09
N ALA A 74 0.61 6.83 -0.64
CA ALA A 74 0.21 5.58 -0.02
C ALA A 74 0.86 5.40 1.35
N LEU A 75 2.16 5.65 1.45
CA LEU A 75 2.89 5.51 2.70
C LEU A 75 2.38 6.50 3.76
N THR A 76 2.04 7.71 3.35
CA THR A 76 1.45 8.70 4.24
C THR A 76 0.12 8.21 4.81
N GLU A 77 -0.75 7.68 3.96
CA GLU A 77 -2.04 7.16 4.40
C GLU A 77 -1.88 5.95 5.33
N LEU A 78 -0.96 5.05 4.99
CA LEU A 78 -0.71 3.87 5.83
C LEU A 78 -0.14 4.25 7.19
N ASN A 79 0.72 5.26 7.24
CA ASN A 79 1.23 5.77 8.52
C ASN A 79 0.14 6.39 9.37
N LYS A 80 -0.79 7.12 8.77
CA LYS A 80 -1.89 7.76 9.50
C LYS A 80 -2.75 6.76 10.25
N ILE A 81 -2.98 5.59 9.69
CA ILE A 81 -3.81 4.56 10.30
C ILE A 81 -2.99 3.55 11.11
N GLY A 82 -1.69 3.75 11.19
CA GLY A 82 -0.81 2.87 11.95
C GLY A 82 -0.63 1.49 11.33
N ALA A 83 -0.73 1.39 10.00
CA ALA A 83 -0.66 0.10 9.30
C ALA A 83 0.77 -0.36 9.01
N LEU A 84 1.75 0.51 9.13
CA LEU A 84 3.15 0.18 8.88
C LEU A 84 3.90 -0.16 10.16
N LYS A 85 4.73 -1.16 10.02
CA LYS A 85 5.62 -1.61 11.08
C LYS A 85 6.95 -0.89 11.01
#